data_45be08fff051da697531e19d7a1693ac
#
_entry.id   45be08fff051da697531e19d7a1693ac
#
_cell.length_a   1.000
_cell.length_b   1.000
_cell.length_c   1.000
_cell.angle_alpha   90.00
_cell.angle_beta   90.00
_cell.angle_gamma   90.00
#
_symmetry.space_group_name_H-M   'P 1'
#
loop_
_entity.id
_entity.type
_entity.pdbx_description
1 polymer ?
#
loop_
_entity_poly.entity_id
_entity_poly.type
_entity_poly.pdbx_seq_one_letter_code
_entity_poly.pdbx_strand_id
1 'polypeptide(L)'
;MTTAIPTALALIAELTHRCPLHCVYCSNPLEMKHRADELTTEVWSRVLHEAAAAGVLQVDFTGGEPLARPDLVDLVRAARGAGLYVSLITSGLPLDETRLDALVESGLDHIQLSFQGSDAEPANEISGTRAHAQKLRVLEWLKRRRVALTLNFVIHRRNIDQLEEMLSFGESSGAGRIEFANVQYYGWAFANREQLLPTRDQLNRSVEFLRRAEERLRGKIHIEFVVPDYYAKYPKACMGGWGRKLILITPNGDALPCHAAQVIPGLRFDNVKDRSLREIWEESEAFQKFRGEGWMSEPCRSCDRRQLDFGGCRCQAFLLAGDAAVTDPVCSLAPERSKVDAILAAVDESRAEPSAKPDWLYRSNPA
;
A
#
# COMPACT_ATOMS: atom_id res chain seq x y z
N MET A 1 -12.01 24.08 -21.29
CA MET A 1 -10.64 23.63 -21.61
C MET A 1 -10.54 22.17 -21.13
N THR A 2 -10.47 21.23 -22.03
CA THR A 2 -10.20 19.82 -21.68
C THR A 2 -8.77 19.76 -21.12
N THR A 3 -8.64 19.61 -19.81
CA THR A 3 -7.33 19.36 -19.20
C THR A 3 -6.78 18.06 -19.78
N ALA A 4 -5.56 18.10 -20.33
CA ALA A 4 -4.91 16.91 -20.86
C ALA A 4 -4.89 15.82 -19.79
N ILE A 5 -5.21 14.58 -20.19
CA ILE A 5 -5.17 13.41 -19.29
C ILE A 5 -3.70 13.21 -18.88
N PRO A 6 -3.37 13.18 -17.58
CA PRO A 6 -1.99 12.99 -17.14
C PRO A 6 -1.50 11.57 -17.49
N THR A 7 -0.20 11.42 -17.75
CA THR A 7 0.43 10.12 -17.95
C THR A 7 0.54 9.36 -16.62
N ALA A 8 0.14 8.08 -16.60
CA ALA A 8 0.40 7.22 -15.47
C ALA A 8 1.91 6.97 -15.34
N LEU A 9 2.46 7.07 -14.13
CA LEU A 9 3.89 6.90 -13.87
C LEU A 9 4.23 5.51 -13.35
N ALA A 10 3.29 4.87 -12.65
CA ALA A 10 3.48 3.57 -12.03
C ALA A 10 2.31 2.63 -12.28
N LEU A 11 2.64 1.34 -12.42
CA LEU A 11 1.71 0.22 -12.43
C LEU A 11 1.90 -0.59 -11.15
N ILE A 12 0.85 -0.73 -10.35
CA ILE A 12 0.79 -1.75 -9.29
C ILE A 12 0.15 -3.01 -9.89
N ALA A 13 0.90 -4.09 -9.91
CA ALA A 13 0.44 -5.39 -10.39
C ALA A 13 0.15 -6.31 -9.21
N GLU A 14 -1.12 -6.38 -8.78
CA GLU A 14 -1.56 -7.37 -7.79
C GLU A 14 -1.69 -8.72 -8.48
N LEU A 15 -0.63 -9.53 -8.41
CA LEU A 15 -0.52 -10.77 -9.19
C LEU A 15 -1.44 -11.88 -8.68
N THR A 16 -1.73 -11.90 -7.39
CA THR A 16 -2.53 -12.91 -6.70
C THR A 16 -3.04 -12.36 -5.38
N HIS A 17 -4.17 -12.86 -4.88
CA HIS A 17 -4.59 -12.59 -3.51
C HIS A 17 -4.15 -13.69 -2.52
N ARG A 18 -3.51 -14.76 -2.97
CA ARG A 18 -2.94 -15.79 -2.08
C ARG A 18 -1.75 -15.22 -1.31
N CYS A 19 -1.66 -15.48 -0.02
CA CYS A 19 -0.57 -15.03 0.84
C CYS A 19 -0.36 -16.03 1.99
N PRO A 20 0.87 -16.40 2.32
CA PRO A 20 1.15 -17.26 3.48
C PRO A 20 0.97 -16.55 4.82
N LEU A 21 0.79 -15.21 4.81
CA LEU A 21 0.53 -14.42 6.00
C LEU A 21 -0.96 -14.14 6.18
N HIS A 22 -1.38 -13.91 7.43
CA HIS A 22 -2.75 -13.60 7.85
C HIS A 22 -2.83 -12.26 8.58
N CYS A 23 -2.07 -11.25 8.13
CA CYS A 23 -1.91 -9.98 8.83
C CYS A 23 -3.23 -9.31 9.19
N VAL A 24 -3.37 -8.91 10.45
CA VAL A 24 -4.55 -8.22 10.99
C VAL A 24 -4.76 -6.83 10.41
N TYR A 25 -3.70 -6.23 9.86
CA TYR A 25 -3.71 -4.91 9.22
C TYR A 25 -3.76 -4.97 7.69
N CYS A 26 -4.07 -6.14 7.11
CA CYS A 26 -4.10 -6.28 5.66
C CYS A 26 -5.14 -5.35 5.03
N SER A 27 -4.73 -4.56 4.05
CA SER A 27 -5.59 -3.63 3.32
C SER A 27 -6.19 -4.21 2.03
N ASN A 28 -5.90 -5.48 1.69
CA ASN A 28 -6.56 -6.17 0.59
C ASN A 28 -8.09 -6.22 0.83
N PRO A 29 -8.90 -6.30 -0.23
CA PRO A 29 -10.35 -6.40 -0.08
C PRO A 29 -10.75 -7.67 0.69
N LEU A 30 -11.86 -7.59 1.45
CA LEU A 30 -12.40 -8.77 2.15
C LEU A 30 -12.86 -9.85 1.17
N GLU A 31 -13.41 -9.44 0.02
CA GLU A 31 -13.79 -10.33 -1.09
C GLU A 31 -12.59 -10.50 -2.02
N MET A 32 -11.84 -11.56 -1.82
CA MET A 32 -10.63 -11.83 -2.59
C MET A 32 -10.92 -12.65 -3.84
N LYS A 33 -10.12 -12.46 -4.88
CA LYS A 33 -10.20 -13.22 -6.13
C LYS A 33 -9.59 -14.60 -5.97
N HIS A 34 -10.25 -15.62 -6.56
CA HIS A 34 -9.77 -16.99 -6.57
C HIS A 34 -8.60 -17.17 -7.53
N ARG A 35 -7.79 -18.21 -7.29
CA ARG A 35 -6.66 -18.54 -8.17
C ARG A 35 -7.10 -18.81 -9.61
N ALA A 36 -8.26 -19.40 -9.80
CA ALA A 36 -8.79 -19.72 -11.12
C ALA A 36 -9.10 -18.48 -11.99
N ASP A 37 -9.30 -17.32 -11.34
CA ASP A 37 -9.60 -16.06 -12.01
C ASP A 37 -8.36 -15.25 -12.33
N GLU A 38 -7.17 -15.67 -11.84
CA GLU A 38 -5.91 -14.94 -12.02
C GLU A 38 -5.55 -14.84 -13.51
N LEU A 39 -5.02 -13.69 -13.91
CA LEU A 39 -4.50 -13.48 -15.26
C LEU A 39 -3.35 -14.44 -15.55
N THR A 40 -3.28 -14.92 -16.80
CA THR A 40 -2.19 -15.77 -17.27
C THR A 40 -0.91 -14.95 -17.47
N THR A 41 0.22 -15.63 -17.60
CA THR A 41 1.53 -15.02 -17.89
C THR A 41 1.51 -14.19 -19.18
N GLU A 42 0.80 -14.67 -20.20
CA GLU A 42 0.68 -14.00 -21.52
C GLU A 42 -0.09 -12.69 -21.39
N VAL A 43 -1.20 -12.70 -20.66
CA VAL A 43 -2.00 -11.47 -20.42
C VAL A 43 -1.20 -10.45 -19.63
N TRP A 44 -0.53 -10.88 -18.56
CA TRP A 44 0.35 -10.00 -17.80
C TRP A 44 1.49 -9.43 -18.66
N SER A 45 2.14 -10.26 -19.48
CA SER A 45 3.21 -9.81 -20.38
C SER A 45 2.71 -8.72 -21.34
N ARG A 46 1.52 -8.90 -21.92
CA ARG A 46 0.87 -7.88 -22.77
C ARG A 46 0.62 -6.59 -21.98
N VAL A 47 0.04 -6.68 -20.79
CA VAL A 47 -0.24 -5.51 -19.92
C VAL A 47 1.04 -4.73 -19.59
N LEU A 48 2.15 -5.42 -19.30
CA LEU A 48 3.43 -4.78 -19.02
C LEU A 48 3.98 -4.01 -20.24
N HIS A 49 3.87 -4.56 -21.44
CA HIS A 49 4.27 -3.87 -22.67
C HIS A 49 3.35 -2.68 -22.98
N GLU A 50 2.02 -2.83 -22.78
CA GLU A 50 1.05 -1.72 -22.94
C GLU A 50 1.33 -0.60 -21.92
N ALA A 51 1.68 -0.93 -20.67
CA ALA A 51 2.04 0.04 -19.64
C ALA A 51 3.27 0.86 -20.05
N ALA A 52 4.33 0.19 -20.48
CA ALA A 52 5.55 0.85 -20.96
C ALA A 52 5.26 1.75 -22.18
N ALA A 53 4.49 1.26 -23.15
CA ALA A 53 4.08 2.03 -24.33
C ALA A 53 3.21 3.25 -23.98
N ALA A 54 2.44 3.19 -22.87
CA ALA A 54 1.66 4.30 -22.35
C ALA A 54 2.48 5.31 -21.51
N GLY A 55 3.79 5.08 -21.32
CA GLY A 55 4.69 5.97 -20.60
C GLY A 55 4.84 5.66 -19.10
N VAL A 56 4.35 4.50 -18.63
CA VAL A 56 4.63 4.00 -17.28
C VAL A 56 6.12 3.73 -17.14
N LEU A 57 6.71 4.16 -16.03
CA LEU A 57 8.15 4.04 -15.77
C LEU A 57 8.49 2.85 -14.87
N GLN A 58 7.59 2.46 -13.99
CA GLN A 58 7.82 1.49 -12.94
C GLN A 58 6.65 0.51 -12.83
N VAL A 59 6.95 -0.75 -12.55
CA VAL A 59 6.00 -1.74 -12.08
C VAL A 59 6.37 -2.23 -10.69
N ASP A 60 5.37 -2.26 -9.80
CA ASP A 60 5.47 -2.86 -8.47
C ASP A 60 4.68 -4.17 -8.48
N PHE A 61 5.38 -5.31 -8.49
CA PHE A 61 4.77 -6.61 -8.32
C PHE A 61 4.41 -6.83 -6.85
N THR A 62 3.13 -7.05 -6.60
CA THR A 62 2.54 -7.19 -5.27
C THR A 62 1.31 -8.11 -5.30
N GLY A 63 0.39 -7.92 -4.36
CA GLY A 63 -0.88 -8.63 -4.24
C GLY A 63 -1.11 -9.11 -2.83
N GLY A 64 -1.43 -10.38 -2.66
CA GLY A 64 -1.26 -11.08 -1.38
C GLY A 64 0.24 -11.30 -1.15
N GLU A 65 0.80 -12.31 -1.85
CA GLU A 65 2.25 -12.55 -1.91
C GLU A 65 2.64 -12.90 -3.36
N PRO A 66 3.35 -12.03 -4.06
CA PRO A 66 3.70 -12.25 -5.47
C PRO A 66 4.55 -13.51 -5.68
N LEU A 67 5.37 -13.89 -4.70
CA LEU A 67 6.14 -15.13 -4.71
C LEU A 67 5.27 -16.40 -4.66
N ALA A 68 3.98 -16.31 -4.40
CA ALA A 68 3.05 -17.44 -4.52
C ALA A 68 2.75 -17.82 -5.99
N ARG A 69 3.15 -16.99 -6.96
CA ARG A 69 3.06 -17.30 -8.39
C ARG A 69 4.32 -17.97 -8.89
N PRO A 70 4.24 -19.13 -9.56
CA PRO A 70 5.41 -19.84 -10.07
C PRO A 70 6.11 -19.11 -11.23
N ASP A 71 5.35 -18.33 -12.02
CA ASP A 71 5.78 -17.62 -13.21
C ASP A 71 6.32 -16.20 -12.94
N LEU A 72 6.54 -15.81 -11.67
CA LEU A 72 7.01 -14.46 -11.32
C LEU A 72 8.33 -14.10 -12.01
N VAL A 73 9.26 -15.05 -12.18
CA VAL A 73 10.55 -14.83 -12.86
C VAL A 73 10.32 -14.42 -14.33
N ASP A 74 9.36 -15.04 -15.01
CA ASP A 74 9.01 -14.71 -16.38
C ASP A 74 8.36 -13.33 -16.49
N LEU A 75 7.53 -12.97 -15.51
CA LEU A 75 6.92 -11.63 -15.42
C LEU A 75 7.96 -10.54 -15.17
N VAL A 76 8.96 -10.78 -14.31
CA VAL A 76 10.10 -9.86 -14.11
C VAL A 76 10.87 -9.67 -15.41
N ARG A 77 11.16 -10.76 -16.13
CA ARG A 77 11.86 -10.71 -17.43
C ARG A 77 11.05 -9.94 -18.48
N ALA A 78 9.74 -10.14 -18.54
CA ALA A 78 8.85 -9.41 -19.44
C ALA A 78 8.82 -7.91 -19.14
N ALA A 79 8.69 -7.53 -17.86
CA ALA A 79 8.69 -6.14 -17.43
C ALA A 79 10.03 -5.44 -17.75
N ARG A 80 11.15 -6.11 -17.46
CA ARG A 80 12.49 -5.61 -17.78
C ARG A 80 12.68 -5.46 -19.29
N GLY A 81 12.22 -6.45 -20.08
CA GLY A 81 12.26 -6.42 -21.54
C GLY A 81 11.42 -5.29 -22.13
N ALA A 82 10.34 -4.89 -21.48
CA ALA A 82 9.53 -3.73 -21.83
C ALA A 82 10.17 -2.38 -21.44
N GLY A 83 11.27 -2.38 -20.68
CA GLY A 83 12.00 -1.18 -20.25
C GLY A 83 11.50 -0.56 -18.94
N LEU A 84 10.67 -1.28 -18.16
CA LEU A 84 10.18 -0.83 -16.87
C LEU A 84 11.25 -1.00 -15.77
N TYR A 85 11.26 -0.09 -14.79
CA TYR A 85 11.89 -0.33 -13.49
C TYR A 85 11.05 -1.34 -12.72
N VAL A 86 11.67 -2.43 -12.26
CA VAL A 86 10.97 -3.58 -11.70
C VAL A 86 11.19 -3.66 -10.21
N SER A 87 10.13 -3.48 -9.43
CA SER A 87 10.11 -3.57 -7.98
C SER A 87 9.25 -4.76 -7.52
N LEU A 88 9.68 -5.44 -6.47
CA LEU A 88 8.97 -6.55 -5.84
C LEU A 88 8.65 -6.19 -4.40
N ILE A 89 7.35 -6.14 -4.05
CA ILE A 89 6.85 -5.93 -2.70
C ILE A 89 6.44 -7.29 -2.13
N THR A 90 7.17 -7.78 -1.13
CA THR A 90 7.02 -9.15 -0.65
C THR A 90 7.22 -9.28 0.86
N SER A 91 6.62 -10.31 1.43
CA SER A 91 6.94 -10.80 2.77
C SER A 91 8.26 -11.59 2.81
N GLY A 92 8.74 -12.05 1.66
CA GLY A 92 9.91 -12.91 1.52
C GLY A 92 9.71 -14.36 1.97
N LEU A 93 8.54 -14.71 2.55
CA LEU A 93 8.36 -16.03 3.17
C LEU A 93 8.54 -17.21 2.19
N PRO A 94 8.03 -17.17 0.94
CA PRO A 94 8.22 -18.26 -0.02
C PRO A 94 9.55 -18.17 -0.81
N LEU A 95 10.46 -17.23 -0.47
CA LEU A 95 11.70 -17.04 -1.21
C LEU A 95 12.78 -18.04 -0.73
N ASP A 96 13.50 -18.62 -1.69
CA ASP A 96 14.76 -19.31 -1.50
C ASP A 96 15.89 -18.64 -2.30
N GLU A 97 17.14 -19.07 -2.10
CA GLU A 97 18.31 -18.44 -2.75
C GLU A 97 18.30 -18.62 -4.26
N THR A 98 17.91 -19.81 -4.75
CA THR A 98 17.86 -20.10 -6.19
C THR A 98 16.86 -19.19 -6.89
N ARG A 99 15.70 -19.03 -6.32
CA ARG A 99 14.66 -18.16 -6.86
C ARG A 99 15.04 -16.69 -6.78
N LEU A 100 15.73 -16.26 -5.73
CA LEU A 100 16.27 -14.91 -5.64
C LEU A 100 17.28 -14.64 -6.74
N ASP A 101 18.21 -15.58 -7.01
CA ASP A 101 19.18 -15.46 -8.08
C ASP A 101 18.49 -15.33 -9.45
N ALA A 102 17.50 -16.17 -9.72
CA ALA A 102 16.72 -16.13 -10.95
C ALA A 102 15.97 -14.80 -11.14
N LEU A 103 15.41 -14.21 -10.07
CA LEU A 103 14.76 -12.90 -10.12
C LEU A 103 15.76 -11.78 -10.44
N VAL A 104 16.92 -11.78 -9.78
CA VAL A 104 17.97 -10.78 -10.00
C VAL A 104 18.52 -10.88 -11.43
N GLU A 105 18.82 -12.10 -11.91
CA GLU A 105 19.29 -12.34 -13.27
C GLU A 105 18.26 -11.95 -14.35
N SER A 106 16.96 -12.02 -14.01
CA SER A 106 15.87 -11.60 -14.89
C SER A 106 15.66 -10.09 -14.94
N GLY A 107 16.38 -9.31 -14.11
CA GLY A 107 16.36 -7.85 -14.11
C GLY A 107 15.49 -7.21 -13.05
N LEU A 108 15.31 -7.86 -11.89
CA LEU A 108 14.70 -7.24 -10.73
C LEU A 108 15.60 -6.11 -10.20
N ASP A 109 15.07 -4.87 -10.15
CA ASP A 109 15.84 -3.69 -9.74
C ASP A 109 15.79 -3.45 -8.23
N HIS A 110 14.66 -3.75 -7.58
CA HIS A 110 14.40 -3.38 -6.20
C HIS A 110 13.53 -4.41 -5.47
N ILE A 111 13.77 -4.58 -4.18
CA ILE A 111 12.89 -5.35 -3.28
C ILE A 111 12.46 -4.47 -2.11
N GLN A 112 11.15 -4.42 -1.86
CA GLN A 112 10.59 -3.96 -0.60
C GLN A 112 10.25 -5.19 0.24
N LEU A 113 11.00 -5.41 1.31
CA LEU A 113 10.78 -6.52 2.24
C LEU A 113 9.98 -6.05 3.46
N SER A 114 8.81 -6.64 3.66
CA SER A 114 7.90 -6.25 4.74
C SER A 114 8.20 -6.98 6.04
N PHE A 115 8.36 -6.21 7.14
CA PHE A 115 8.48 -6.70 8.50
C PHE A 115 7.30 -6.20 9.36
N GLN A 116 6.92 -6.98 10.39
CA GLN A 116 5.86 -6.63 11.33
C GLN A 116 6.40 -6.08 12.67
N GLY A 117 7.71 -6.11 12.83
CA GLY A 117 8.46 -5.66 14.00
C GLY A 117 9.89 -6.18 13.96
N SER A 118 10.73 -5.73 14.89
CA SER A 118 12.09 -6.22 15.11
C SER A 118 12.12 -7.59 15.80
N ASP A 119 11.11 -7.88 16.63
CA ASP A 119 11.03 -9.07 17.48
C ASP A 119 10.07 -10.14 16.94
N ALA A 120 10.46 -11.39 17.12
CA ALA A 120 9.75 -12.52 16.51
C ALA A 120 8.34 -12.73 17.07
N GLU A 121 8.13 -12.63 18.40
CA GLU A 121 6.85 -12.94 19.02
C GLU A 121 5.75 -11.95 18.58
N PRO A 122 5.89 -10.62 18.76
CA PRO A 122 4.87 -9.68 18.32
C PRO A 122 4.70 -9.67 16.79
N ALA A 123 5.79 -9.85 16.02
CA ALA A 123 5.72 -9.89 14.56
C ALA A 123 4.94 -11.11 14.06
N ASN A 124 5.12 -12.28 14.68
CA ASN A 124 4.38 -13.50 14.32
C ASN A 124 2.90 -13.44 14.74
N GLU A 125 2.58 -12.80 15.88
CA GLU A 125 1.19 -12.56 16.31
C GLU A 125 0.47 -11.70 15.28
N ILE A 126 1.01 -10.54 14.95
CA ILE A 126 0.41 -9.59 13.98
C ILE A 126 0.27 -10.17 12.58
N SER A 127 1.23 -10.98 12.15
CA SER A 127 1.16 -11.64 10.83
C SER A 127 0.29 -12.91 10.82
N GLY A 128 -0.12 -13.41 11.99
CA GLY A 128 -0.83 -14.70 12.12
C GLY A 128 -0.02 -15.91 11.65
N THR A 129 1.32 -15.76 11.50
CA THR A 129 2.19 -16.76 10.90
C THR A 129 3.61 -16.67 11.49
N ARG A 130 4.25 -17.81 11.75
CA ARG A 130 5.66 -17.88 12.21
C ARG A 130 6.62 -17.59 11.04
N ALA A 131 6.74 -16.34 10.64
CA ALA A 131 7.47 -15.91 9.45
C ALA A 131 8.80 -15.20 9.76
N HIS A 132 9.00 -14.66 10.97
CA HIS A 132 10.08 -13.73 11.28
C HIS A 132 11.48 -14.34 11.00
N ALA A 133 11.75 -15.56 11.44
CA ALA A 133 13.04 -16.22 11.23
C ALA A 133 13.37 -16.43 9.72
N GLN A 134 12.37 -16.73 8.89
CA GLN A 134 12.58 -16.85 7.44
C GLN A 134 12.91 -15.48 6.82
N LYS A 135 12.24 -14.42 7.24
CA LYS A 135 12.51 -13.06 6.76
C LYS A 135 13.94 -12.61 7.08
N LEU A 136 14.47 -12.97 8.26
CA LEU A 136 15.87 -12.71 8.60
C LEU A 136 16.83 -13.43 7.65
N ARG A 137 16.55 -14.70 7.30
CA ARG A 137 17.37 -15.42 6.30
C ARG A 137 17.33 -14.74 4.94
N VAL A 138 16.15 -14.35 4.48
CA VAL A 138 15.98 -13.60 3.21
C VAL A 138 16.78 -12.30 3.23
N LEU A 139 16.73 -11.57 4.33
CA LEU A 139 17.49 -10.33 4.49
C LEU A 139 18.99 -10.55 4.30
N GLU A 140 19.55 -11.63 4.90
CA GLU A 140 20.97 -11.99 4.72
C GLU A 140 21.29 -12.38 3.27
N TRP A 141 20.38 -13.04 2.56
CA TRP A 141 20.56 -13.35 1.14
C TRP A 141 20.60 -12.08 0.28
N LEU A 142 19.69 -11.11 0.55
CA LEU A 142 19.64 -9.82 -0.14
C LEU A 142 20.92 -9.01 0.08
N LYS A 143 21.42 -8.94 1.31
CA LYS A 143 22.69 -8.27 1.64
C LYS A 143 23.87 -8.80 0.81
N ARG A 144 24.00 -10.13 0.72
CA ARG A 144 25.09 -10.75 -0.04
C ARG A 144 25.04 -10.40 -1.54
N ARG A 145 23.84 -10.20 -2.08
CA ARG A 145 23.62 -9.92 -3.51
C ARG A 145 23.57 -8.43 -3.84
N ARG A 146 23.62 -7.57 -2.83
CA ARG A 146 23.56 -6.11 -2.99
C ARG A 146 22.33 -5.63 -3.80
N VAL A 147 21.19 -6.30 -3.64
CA VAL A 147 19.92 -5.88 -4.24
C VAL A 147 19.49 -4.57 -3.56
N ALA A 148 18.98 -3.60 -4.33
CA ALA A 148 18.42 -2.40 -3.77
C ALA A 148 17.23 -2.77 -2.87
N LEU A 149 17.28 -2.36 -1.59
CA LEU A 149 16.41 -2.83 -0.54
C LEU A 149 15.73 -1.67 0.18
N THR A 150 14.41 -1.76 0.29
CA THR A 150 13.60 -1.03 1.27
C THR A 150 13.11 -2.01 2.34
N LEU A 151 13.31 -1.69 3.61
CA LEU A 151 12.57 -2.35 4.69
C LEU A 151 11.29 -1.56 4.95
N ASN A 152 10.17 -2.24 4.90
CA ASN A 152 8.88 -1.67 5.24
C ASN A 152 8.37 -2.24 6.56
N PHE A 153 8.10 -1.35 7.52
CA PHE A 153 7.42 -1.66 8.78
C PHE A 153 6.05 -1.03 8.78
N VAL A 154 5.02 -1.85 8.87
CA VAL A 154 3.65 -1.35 9.04
C VAL A 154 3.43 -1.00 10.51
N ILE A 155 3.29 0.30 10.79
CA ILE A 155 3.21 0.86 12.14
C ILE A 155 1.76 0.95 12.59
N HIS A 156 1.51 0.47 13.79
CA HIS A 156 0.22 0.46 14.46
C HIS A 156 0.38 0.61 15.98
N ARG A 157 -0.72 0.78 16.71
CA ARG A 157 -0.74 1.01 18.16
C ARG A 157 0.17 0.08 18.98
N ARG A 158 0.34 -1.18 18.54
CA ARG A 158 1.05 -2.20 19.31
C ARG A 158 2.56 -2.27 19.05
N ASN A 159 3.05 -1.60 18.01
CA ASN A 159 4.48 -1.60 17.68
C ASN A 159 5.09 -0.19 17.54
N ILE A 160 4.27 0.86 17.57
CA ILE A 160 4.75 2.24 17.39
C ILE A 160 5.73 2.68 18.49
N ASP A 161 5.66 2.11 19.68
CA ASP A 161 6.61 2.40 20.77
C ASP A 161 7.94 1.63 20.64
N GLN A 162 8.09 0.76 19.60
CA GLN A 162 9.30 -0.02 19.28
C GLN A 162 10.07 0.55 18.07
N LEU A 163 9.87 1.82 17.74
CA LEU A 163 10.49 2.43 16.56
C LEU A 163 12.02 2.50 16.67
N GLU A 164 12.58 2.62 17.87
CA GLU A 164 14.02 2.66 18.09
C GLU A 164 14.67 1.32 17.74
N GLU A 165 14.08 0.22 18.19
CA GLU A 165 14.51 -1.14 17.89
C GLU A 165 14.38 -1.47 16.40
N MET A 166 13.26 -1.07 15.78
CA MET A 166 13.05 -1.25 14.34
C MET A 166 14.04 -0.42 13.52
N LEU A 167 14.34 0.81 13.95
CA LEU A 167 15.33 1.66 13.29
C LEU A 167 16.72 1.05 13.39
N SER A 168 17.14 0.61 14.59
CA SER A 168 18.43 -0.06 14.83
C SER A 168 18.55 -1.33 13.98
N PHE A 169 17.47 -2.13 13.91
CA PHE A 169 17.39 -3.28 13.02
C PHE A 169 17.57 -2.86 11.56
N GLY A 170 16.87 -1.82 11.11
CA GLY A 170 16.99 -1.28 9.75
C GLY A 170 18.39 -0.78 9.42
N GLU A 171 19.05 -0.06 10.32
CA GLU A 171 20.44 0.41 10.17
C GLU A 171 21.41 -0.77 9.98
N SER A 172 21.21 -1.87 10.70
CA SER A 172 22.04 -3.07 10.60
C SER A 172 21.76 -3.91 9.34
N SER A 173 20.63 -3.70 8.70
CA SER A 173 20.13 -4.51 7.59
C SER A 173 20.87 -4.30 6.27
N GLY A 174 21.51 -3.16 6.09
CA GLY A 174 22.09 -2.74 4.81
C GLY A 174 21.05 -2.14 3.83
N ALA A 175 19.82 -1.88 4.28
CA ALA A 175 18.80 -1.22 3.47
C ALA A 175 19.17 0.24 3.19
N GLY A 176 18.97 0.69 1.96
CA GLY A 176 19.13 2.10 1.58
C GLY A 176 17.93 2.96 1.99
N ARG A 177 16.78 2.32 2.27
CA ARG A 177 15.54 2.98 2.68
C ARG A 177 14.82 2.17 3.75
N ILE A 178 14.29 2.87 4.74
CA ILE A 178 13.40 2.33 5.76
C ILE A 178 12.09 3.10 5.69
N GLU A 179 11.00 2.38 5.52
CA GLU A 179 9.65 2.94 5.47
C GLU A 179 8.90 2.53 6.74
N PHE A 180 8.49 3.52 7.52
CA PHE A 180 7.57 3.37 8.63
C PHE A 180 6.17 3.79 8.17
N ALA A 181 5.46 2.85 7.54
CA ALA A 181 4.14 3.08 6.97
C ALA A 181 3.06 2.82 8.02
N ASN A 182 2.29 3.84 8.36
CA ASN A 182 1.10 3.60 9.19
C ASN A 182 0.04 2.81 8.44
N VAL A 183 -0.72 2.01 9.19
CA VAL A 183 -1.82 1.20 8.66
C VAL A 183 -2.77 2.04 7.81
N GLN A 184 -3.11 1.52 6.65
CA GLN A 184 -4.17 2.04 5.81
C GLN A 184 -5.47 1.29 6.12
N TYR A 185 -6.48 1.99 6.62
CA TYR A 185 -7.69 1.40 7.18
C TYR A 185 -8.70 1.01 6.11
N TYR A 186 -8.39 -0.09 5.40
CA TYR A 186 -9.24 -0.79 4.44
C TYR A 186 -9.25 -2.28 4.76
N GLY A 187 -10.20 -3.06 4.23
CA GLY A 187 -10.27 -4.50 4.43
C GLY A 187 -10.18 -4.92 5.90
N TRP A 188 -9.30 -5.85 6.24
CA TRP A 188 -9.07 -6.31 7.64
C TRP A 188 -8.53 -5.20 8.53
N ALA A 189 -7.70 -4.30 7.99
CA ALA A 189 -7.22 -3.16 8.76
C ALA A 189 -8.38 -2.26 9.23
N PHE A 190 -9.40 -2.07 8.40
CA PHE A 190 -10.59 -1.31 8.79
C PHE A 190 -11.42 -2.04 9.85
N ALA A 191 -11.57 -3.35 9.73
CA ALA A 191 -12.29 -4.17 10.71
C ALA A 191 -11.58 -4.18 12.08
N ASN A 192 -10.24 -4.16 12.10
CA ASN A 192 -9.43 -4.11 13.34
C ASN A 192 -9.05 -2.69 13.77
N ARG A 193 -9.64 -1.65 13.18
CA ARG A 193 -9.18 -0.25 13.29
C ARG A 193 -9.01 0.24 14.72
N GLU A 194 -9.96 -0.04 15.60
CA GLU A 194 -9.94 0.43 16.99
C GLU A 194 -8.74 -0.08 17.78
N GLN A 195 -8.25 -1.27 17.42
CA GLN A 195 -7.10 -1.91 18.06
C GLN A 195 -5.77 -1.56 17.38
N LEU A 196 -5.82 -1.05 16.14
CA LEU A 196 -4.64 -0.73 15.33
C LEU A 196 -4.30 0.77 15.34
N LEU A 197 -5.27 1.67 15.52
CA LEU A 197 -5.02 3.11 15.57
C LEU A 197 -4.14 3.45 16.78
N PRO A 198 -2.96 4.10 16.57
CA PRO A 198 -2.14 4.59 17.68
C PRO A 198 -2.87 5.71 18.42
N THR A 199 -2.55 5.93 19.68
CA THR A 199 -3.00 7.12 20.41
C THR A 199 -2.29 8.37 19.92
N ARG A 200 -2.87 9.54 20.20
CA ARG A 200 -2.23 10.82 19.85
C ARG A 200 -0.86 10.97 20.51
N ASP A 201 -0.73 10.55 21.76
CA ASP A 201 0.56 10.60 22.49
C ASP A 201 1.61 9.70 21.85
N GLN A 202 1.25 8.47 21.47
CA GLN A 202 2.15 7.56 20.75
C GLN A 202 2.60 8.18 19.43
N LEU A 203 1.66 8.75 18.67
CA LEU A 203 1.98 9.38 17.39
C LEU A 203 2.91 10.58 17.57
N ASN A 204 2.65 11.47 18.53
CA ASN A 204 3.48 12.65 18.77
C ASN A 204 4.92 12.26 19.12
N ARG A 205 5.09 11.25 19.99
CA ARG A 205 6.43 10.74 20.33
C ARG A 205 7.13 10.14 19.09
N SER A 206 6.41 9.39 18.28
CA SER A 206 6.97 8.76 17.07
C SER A 206 7.41 9.79 16.02
N VAL A 207 6.62 10.83 15.77
CA VAL A 207 6.95 11.92 14.85
C VAL A 207 8.25 12.60 15.28
N GLU A 208 8.38 12.96 16.56
CA GLU A 208 9.57 13.63 17.08
C GLU A 208 10.80 12.72 17.02
N PHE A 209 10.66 11.44 17.36
CA PHE A 209 11.74 10.45 17.27
C PHE A 209 12.22 10.31 15.82
N LEU A 210 11.30 10.07 14.87
CA LEU A 210 11.66 9.84 13.47
C LEU A 210 12.24 11.07 12.79
N ARG A 211 11.79 12.28 13.15
CA ARG A 211 12.39 13.52 12.66
C ARG A 211 13.88 13.62 13.07
N ARG A 212 14.22 13.30 14.31
CA ARG A 212 15.63 13.27 14.78
C ARG A 212 16.44 12.18 14.09
N ALA A 213 15.82 11.01 13.88
CA ALA A 213 16.43 9.89 13.17
C ALA A 213 16.74 10.24 11.70
N GLU A 214 15.82 10.90 11.01
CA GLU A 214 16.00 11.37 9.63
C GLU A 214 17.18 12.37 9.54
N GLU A 215 17.29 13.33 10.46
CA GLU A 215 18.41 14.26 10.53
C GLU A 215 19.74 13.54 10.75
N ARG A 216 19.79 12.57 11.68
CA ARG A 216 20.98 11.77 12.01
C ARG A 216 21.47 10.90 10.85
N LEU A 217 20.53 10.34 10.08
CA LEU A 217 20.80 9.37 9.02
C LEU A 217 20.83 10.00 7.63
N ARG A 218 20.68 11.31 7.53
CA ARG A 218 20.69 12.03 6.24
C ARG A 218 21.93 11.70 5.41
N GLY A 219 21.69 11.28 4.16
CA GLY A 219 22.74 10.86 3.23
C GLY A 219 23.29 9.45 3.45
N LYS A 220 22.79 8.71 4.46
CA LYS A 220 23.14 7.30 4.70
C LYS A 220 21.97 6.36 4.43
N ILE A 221 20.83 6.62 5.05
CA ILE A 221 19.61 5.86 4.90
C ILE A 221 18.45 6.85 4.71
N HIS A 222 17.61 6.59 3.71
CA HIS A 222 16.39 7.36 3.55
C HIS A 222 15.31 6.81 4.48
N ILE A 223 14.83 7.65 5.39
CA ILE A 223 13.69 7.32 6.26
C ILE A 223 12.44 7.93 5.64
N GLU A 224 11.41 7.12 5.46
CA GLU A 224 10.07 7.59 5.12
C GLU A 224 9.10 7.26 6.25
N PHE A 225 8.39 8.28 6.71
CA PHE A 225 7.37 8.12 7.72
C PHE A 225 6.03 8.66 7.21
N VAL A 226 5.06 7.79 7.12
CA VAL A 226 3.71 8.12 6.65
C VAL A 226 2.79 8.24 7.86
N VAL A 227 2.46 9.47 8.24
CA VAL A 227 1.51 9.75 9.34
C VAL A 227 0.11 9.25 8.97
N PRO A 228 -0.65 8.61 9.90
CA PRO A 228 -2.03 8.22 9.65
C PRO A 228 -2.90 9.43 9.30
N ASP A 229 -3.69 9.33 8.25
CA ASP A 229 -4.51 10.44 7.77
C ASP A 229 -5.49 10.95 8.83
N TYR A 230 -6.02 10.08 9.68
CA TYR A 230 -6.98 10.45 10.74
C TYR A 230 -6.47 11.55 11.69
N TYR A 231 -5.14 11.64 11.86
CA TYR A 231 -4.50 12.68 12.69
C TYR A 231 -4.12 13.95 11.93
N ALA A 232 -4.29 13.95 10.62
CA ALA A 232 -3.95 15.10 9.80
C ALA A 232 -4.98 16.24 9.94
N LYS A 233 -4.51 17.48 9.78
CA LYS A 233 -5.38 18.65 9.66
C LYS A 233 -6.04 18.70 8.28
N TYR A 234 -5.32 18.30 7.25
CA TYR A 234 -5.78 18.23 5.87
C TYR A 234 -5.43 16.86 5.29
N PRO A 235 -6.27 16.31 4.42
CA PRO A 235 -6.00 15.02 3.81
C PRO A 235 -4.80 15.09 2.85
N LYS A 236 -4.20 13.94 2.59
CA LYS A 236 -3.23 13.79 1.49
C LYS A 236 -3.97 13.65 0.17
N ALA A 237 -3.33 14.06 -0.92
CA ALA A 237 -3.82 13.76 -2.25
C ALA A 237 -3.87 12.25 -2.46
N CYS A 238 -5.04 11.70 -2.79
CA CYS A 238 -5.21 10.29 -3.10
C CYS A 238 -4.29 9.87 -4.26
N MET A 239 -3.21 9.15 -3.98
CA MET A 239 -2.23 8.72 -5.00
C MET A 239 -1.75 9.87 -5.93
N GLY A 240 -1.61 11.09 -5.37
CA GLY A 240 -1.29 12.30 -6.14
C GLY A 240 -2.45 12.86 -6.96
N GLY A 241 -3.67 12.48 -6.63
CA GLY A 241 -4.92 12.76 -7.32
C GLY A 241 -5.49 11.51 -7.99
N TRP A 242 -6.80 11.29 -7.87
CA TRP A 242 -7.51 10.16 -8.44
C TRP A 242 -7.27 10.02 -9.95
N GLY A 243 -6.82 8.82 -10.38
CA GLY A 243 -6.57 8.53 -11.79
C GLY A 243 -5.50 9.41 -12.44
N ARG A 244 -4.46 9.86 -11.71
CA ARG A 244 -3.44 10.79 -12.21
C ARG A 244 -2.05 10.20 -12.35
N LYS A 245 -1.63 9.31 -11.46
CA LYS A 245 -0.24 8.83 -11.42
C LYS A 245 -0.12 7.32 -11.44
N LEU A 246 -1.16 6.61 -11.03
CA LEU A 246 -1.14 5.20 -10.75
C LEU A 246 -2.25 4.46 -11.47
N ILE A 247 -1.91 3.30 -12.01
CA ILE A 247 -2.85 2.25 -12.41
C ILE A 247 -2.59 1.04 -11.53
N LEU A 248 -3.64 0.44 -11.00
CA LEU A 248 -3.54 -0.85 -10.33
C LEU A 248 -4.32 -1.88 -11.15
N ILE A 249 -3.72 -3.04 -11.35
CA ILE A 249 -4.39 -4.19 -11.97
C ILE A 249 -4.51 -5.29 -10.93
N THR A 250 -5.74 -5.73 -10.70
CA THR A 250 -6.07 -6.82 -9.77
C THR A 250 -5.73 -8.19 -10.36
N PRO A 251 -5.70 -9.27 -9.55
CA PRO A 251 -5.37 -10.60 -10.06
C PRO A 251 -6.25 -11.09 -11.21
N ASN A 252 -7.52 -10.70 -11.24
CA ASN A 252 -8.46 -11.09 -12.31
C ASN A 252 -8.51 -10.10 -13.50
N GLY A 253 -7.72 -9.00 -13.44
CA GLY A 253 -7.56 -8.07 -14.54
C GLY A 253 -8.39 -6.77 -14.45
N ASP A 254 -9.12 -6.52 -13.37
CA ASP A 254 -9.82 -5.26 -13.19
C ASP A 254 -8.80 -4.13 -12.99
N ALA A 255 -8.96 -3.03 -13.72
CA ALA A 255 -8.09 -1.86 -13.63
C ALA A 255 -8.67 -0.82 -12.66
N LEU A 256 -7.92 -0.47 -11.64
CA LEU A 256 -8.34 0.43 -10.57
C LEU A 256 -7.45 1.67 -10.48
N PRO A 257 -8.02 2.84 -10.14
CA PRO A 257 -7.25 4.05 -9.84
C PRO A 257 -6.53 4.01 -8.48
N CYS A 258 -6.90 3.07 -7.60
CA CYS A 258 -6.35 2.86 -6.26
C CYS A 258 -6.74 1.46 -5.77
N HIS A 259 -5.90 0.78 -4.99
CA HIS A 259 -6.21 -0.56 -4.48
C HIS A 259 -7.45 -0.63 -3.57
N ALA A 260 -7.87 0.48 -2.96
CA ALA A 260 -9.09 0.52 -2.15
C ALA A 260 -10.34 0.93 -2.95
N ALA A 261 -10.23 1.21 -4.26
CA ALA A 261 -11.36 1.76 -5.04
C ALA A 261 -12.59 0.83 -5.09
N GLN A 262 -12.40 -0.47 -4.92
CA GLN A 262 -13.47 -1.46 -4.88
C GLN A 262 -14.43 -1.31 -3.69
N VAL A 263 -14.06 -0.56 -2.64
CA VAL A 263 -14.98 -0.28 -1.51
C VAL A 263 -16.11 0.67 -1.89
N ILE A 264 -15.98 1.42 -3.00
CA ILE A 264 -16.99 2.39 -3.45
C ILE A 264 -18.05 1.65 -4.28
N PRO A 265 -19.30 1.53 -3.80
CA PRO A 265 -20.34 0.81 -4.51
C PRO A 265 -20.73 1.51 -5.81
N GLY A 266 -21.11 0.72 -6.81
CA GLY A 266 -21.54 1.23 -8.12
C GLY A 266 -20.42 1.75 -9.01
N LEU A 267 -19.16 1.69 -8.58
CA LEU A 267 -18.01 1.99 -9.43
C LEU A 267 -17.73 0.78 -10.33
N ARG A 268 -17.74 0.98 -11.63
CA ARG A 268 -17.48 -0.09 -12.61
C ARG A 268 -16.03 -0.03 -13.06
N PHE A 269 -15.35 -1.17 -12.99
CA PHE A 269 -13.95 -1.29 -13.40
C PHE A 269 -13.88 -2.03 -14.73
N ASP A 270 -13.20 -1.43 -15.69
CA ASP A 270 -12.87 -2.10 -16.94
C ASP A 270 -11.78 -3.15 -16.71
N ASN A 271 -11.80 -4.22 -17.51
CA ASN A 271 -10.89 -5.34 -17.39
C ASN A 271 -9.86 -5.34 -18.55
N VAL A 272 -8.59 -5.58 -18.21
CA VAL A 272 -7.51 -5.61 -19.21
C VAL A 272 -7.61 -6.78 -20.18
N LYS A 273 -8.48 -7.77 -19.95
CA LYS A 273 -8.77 -8.81 -20.92
C LYS A 273 -9.59 -8.30 -22.10
N ASP A 274 -10.41 -7.27 -21.87
CA ASP A 274 -11.41 -6.78 -22.82
C ASP A 274 -10.99 -5.47 -23.49
N ARG A 275 -10.17 -4.66 -22.82
CA ARG A 275 -9.73 -3.33 -23.28
C ARG A 275 -8.24 -3.16 -23.09
N SER A 276 -7.60 -2.34 -23.95
CA SER A 276 -6.21 -1.94 -23.76
C SER A 276 -6.03 -1.04 -22.52
N LEU A 277 -4.84 -1.07 -21.92
CA LEU A 277 -4.54 -0.26 -20.75
C LEU A 277 -4.68 1.25 -21.03
N ARG A 278 -4.37 1.67 -22.25
CA ARG A 278 -4.50 3.07 -22.68
C ARG A 278 -5.97 3.50 -22.73
N GLU A 279 -6.84 2.73 -23.37
CA GLU A 279 -8.28 3.00 -23.42
C GLU A 279 -8.88 3.08 -22.02
N ILE A 280 -8.51 2.12 -21.15
CA ILE A 280 -8.95 2.12 -19.75
C ILE A 280 -8.51 3.40 -19.04
N TRP A 281 -7.25 3.80 -19.16
CA TRP A 281 -6.73 5.01 -18.53
C TRP A 281 -7.42 6.29 -19.02
N GLU A 282 -7.69 6.36 -20.31
CA GLU A 282 -8.24 7.56 -20.94
C GLU A 282 -9.77 7.66 -20.82
N GLU A 283 -10.51 6.53 -20.82
CA GLU A 283 -11.96 6.53 -21.00
C GLU A 283 -12.75 5.89 -19.87
N SER A 284 -12.15 5.04 -19.03
CA SER A 284 -12.88 4.30 -17.99
C SER A 284 -13.60 5.22 -17.01
N GLU A 285 -14.88 4.92 -16.74
CA GLU A 285 -15.69 5.64 -15.77
C GLU A 285 -15.00 5.68 -14.40
N ALA A 286 -14.41 4.56 -13.96
CA ALA A 286 -13.72 4.47 -12.68
C ALA A 286 -12.59 5.47 -12.53
N PHE A 287 -11.81 5.68 -13.61
CA PHE A 287 -10.72 6.64 -13.59
C PHE A 287 -11.22 8.09 -13.74
N GLN A 288 -12.27 8.32 -14.53
CA GLN A 288 -12.78 9.66 -14.82
C GLN A 288 -13.59 10.26 -13.65
N LYS A 289 -14.27 9.42 -12.84
CA LYS A 289 -15.27 9.87 -11.88
C LYS A 289 -14.80 10.95 -10.91
N PHE A 290 -13.56 10.83 -10.42
CA PHE A 290 -12.97 11.80 -9.49
C PHE A 290 -11.67 12.41 -10.02
N ARG A 291 -11.42 12.32 -11.33
CA ARG A 291 -10.26 12.97 -11.97
C ARG A 291 -10.50 14.47 -12.10
N GLY A 292 -9.48 15.26 -11.73
CA GLY A 292 -9.57 16.73 -11.78
C GLY A 292 -10.40 17.33 -10.63
N GLU A 293 -11.02 18.46 -10.87
CA GLU A 293 -11.70 19.27 -9.85
C GLU A 293 -13.21 19.39 -10.08
N GLY A 294 -13.71 19.06 -11.29
CA GLY A 294 -15.09 19.31 -11.69
C GLY A 294 -16.16 18.55 -10.88
N TRP A 295 -15.79 17.46 -10.22
CA TRP A 295 -16.66 16.65 -9.37
C TRP A 295 -16.82 17.22 -7.95
N MET A 296 -15.92 18.13 -7.52
CA MET A 296 -15.87 18.61 -6.15
C MET A 296 -17.11 19.45 -5.78
N SER A 297 -17.65 19.19 -4.60
CA SER A 297 -18.64 20.03 -3.92
C SER A 297 -17.97 20.97 -2.93
N GLU A 298 -18.74 21.90 -2.33
CA GLU A 298 -18.24 22.70 -1.22
C GLU A 298 -18.00 21.81 0.01
N PRO A 299 -16.99 22.12 0.83
CA PRO A 299 -16.06 23.28 0.76
C PRO A 299 -14.87 23.08 -0.19
N CYS A 300 -14.67 21.89 -0.79
CA CYS A 300 -13.49 21.62 -1.64
C CYS A 300 -13.46 22.49 -2.90
N ARG A 301 -14.62 22.77 -3.52
CA ARG A 301 -14.70 23.54 -4.78
C ARG A 301 -14.07 24.92 -4.67
N SER A 302 -14.32 25.64 -3.57
CA SER A 302 -13.79 26.98 -3.33
C SER A 302 -12.48 27.00 -2.52
N CYS A 303 -11.97 25.84 -2.10
CA CYS A 303 -10.80 25.74 -1.24
C CYS A 303 -9.51 26.04 -2.01
N ASP A 304 -8.61 26.84 -1.42
CA ASP A 304 -7.28 27.10 -1.97
C ASP A 304 -6.39 25.85 -2.06
N ARG A 305 -6.74 24.82 -1.30
CA ARG A 305 -6.02 23.54 -1.29
C ARG A 305 -6.49 22.53 -2.33
N ARG A 306 -7.55 22.82 -3.09
CA ARG A 306 -8.18 21.84 -4.01
C ARG A 306 -7.19 21.19 -5.00
N GLN A 307 -6.13 21.92 -5.40
CA GLN A 307 -5.09 21.41 -6.29
C GLN A 307 -3.92 20.76 -5.56
N LEU A 308 -3.88 20.82 -4.24
CA LEU A 308 -2.86 20.18 -3.40
C LEU A 308 -3.31 18.81 -2.93
N ASP A 309 -4.53 18.70 -2.41
CA ASP A 309 -5.05 17.49 -1.81
C ASP A 309 -6.14 16.78 -2.64
N PHE A 310 -6.64 17.44 -3.71
CA PHE A 310 -7.68 16.90 -4.61
C PHE A 310 -8.90 16.38 -3.86
N GLY A 311 -9.28 17.04 -2.75
CA GLY A 311 -10.40 16.63 -1.90
C GLY A 311 -10.15 15.41 -1.03
N GLY A 312 -8.90 14.90 -0.97
CA GLY A 312 -8.50 13.78 -0.13
C GLY A 312 -8.81 12.40 -0.73
N CYS A 313 -8.91 11.39 0.13
CA CYS A 313 -9.13 10.00 -0.25
C CYS A 313 -10.61 9.67 -0.44
N ARG A 314 -11.02 9.28 -1.66
CA ARG A 314 -12.42 8.96 -1.99
C ARG A 314 -12.92 7.69 -1.31
N CYS A 315 -12.05 6.69 -1.18
CA CYS A 315 -12.38 5.44 -0.49
C CYS A 315 -12.61 5.69 1.01
N GLN A 316 -11.77 6.50 1.63
CA GLN A 316 -11.91 6.90 3.04
C GLN A 316 -13.17 7.75 3.26
N ALA A 317 -13.46 8.69 2.35
CA ALA A 317 -14.69 9.46 2.39
C ALA A 317 -15.93 8.55 2.38
N PHE A 318 -15.95 7.53 1.50
CA PHE A 318 -17.02 6.54 1.49
C PHE A 318 -17.10 5.75 2.81
N LEU A 319 -16.00 5.20 3.28
CA LEU A 319 -15.97 4.35 4.49
C LEU A 319 -16.38 5.10 5.77
N LEU A 320 -16.09 6.40 5.85
CA LEU A 320 -16.38 7.21 7.01
C LEU A 320 -17.72 7.96 6.92
N ALA A 321 -18.11 8.40 5.72
CA ALA A 321 -19.29 9.23 5.54
C ALA A 321 -20.41 8.57 4.71
N GLY A 322 -20.14 7.43 4.06
CA GLY A 322 -21.13 6.72 3.23
C GLY A 322 -21.22 7.26 1.80
N ASP A 323 -20.47 8.29 1.45
CA ASP A 323 -20.43 8.89 0.11
C ASP A 323 -19.00 9.26 -0.28
N ALA A 324 -18.55 8.77 -1.43
CA ALA A 324 -17.21 9.04 -1.94
C ALA A 324 -17.04 10.45 -2.54
N ALA A 325 -18.13 11.17 -2.78
CA ALA A 325 -18.11 12.51 -3.37
C ALA A 325 -18.03 13.65 -2.35
N VAL A 326 -18.24 13.36 -1.06
CA VAL A 326 -18.12 14.39 -0.02
C VAL A 326 -16.67 14.76 0.25
N THR A 327 -16.44 15.88 0.92
CA THR A 327 -15.11 16.24 1.46
C THR A 327 -14.61 15.12 2.35
N ASP A 328 -13.35 14.73 2.17
CA ASP A 328 -12.75 13.70 3.04
C ASP A 328 -12.92 14.09 4.52
N PRO A 329 -13.57 13.27 5.36
CA PRO A 329 -13.81 13.57 6.77
C PRO A 329 -12.55 13.86 7.60
N VAL A 330 -11.38 13.46 7.12
CA VAL A 330 -10.08 13.84 7.72
C VAL A 330 -9.82 15.34 7.63
N CYS A 331 -10.34 16.02 6.61
CA CYS A 331 -10.16 17.47 6.46
C CYS A 331 -10.81 18.22 7.63
N SER A 332 -10.08 19.16 8.25
CA SER A 332 -10.63 20.01 9.30
C SER A 332 -11.78 20.92 8.84
N LEU A 333 -11.96 21.07 7.53
CA LEU A 333 -13.06 21.84 6.92
C LEU A 333 -14.24 20.95 6.51
N ALA A 334 -14.13 19.62 6.68
CA ALA A 334 -15.20 18.70 6.30
C ALA A 334 -16.41 18.83 7.26
N PRO A 335 -17.64 18.86 6.76
CA PRO A 335 -18.83 18.79 7.60
C PRO A 335 -18.87 17.55 8.50
N GLU A 336 -18.32 16.42 8.02
CA GLU A 336 -18.27 15.13 8.70
C GLU A 336 -17.01 14.94 9.57
N ARG A 337 -16.21 15.98 9.81
CA ARG A 337 -14.99 15.89 10.65
C ARG A 337 -15.27 15.29 12.03
N SER A 338 -16.42 15.58 12.63
CA SER A 338 -16.81 15.04 13.93
C SER A 338 -16.79 13.51 14.01
N LYS A 339 -16.96 12.80 12.88
CA LYS A 339 -16.87 11.33 12.84
C LYS A 339 -15.45 10.85 13.09
N VAL A 340 -14.45 11.54 12.54
CA VAL A 340 -13.03 11.24 12.79
C VAL A 340 -12.65 11.61 14.21
N ASP A 341 -13.09 12.77 14.70
CA ASP A 341 -12.79 13.22 16.06
C ASP A 341 -13.38 12.27 17.11
N ALA A 342 -14.58 11.73 16.89
CA ALA A 342 -15.17 10.71 17.76
C ALA A 342 -14.37 9.41 17.79
N ILE A 343 -13.87 8.95 16.61
CA ILE A 343 -13.00 7.77 16.53
C ILE A 343 -11.71 8.00 17.33
N LEU A 344 -11.08 9.16 17.17
CA LEU A 344 -9.82 9.48 17.83
C LEU A 344 -10.01 9.62 19.35
N ALA A 345 -11.11 10.24 19.80
CA ALA A 345 -11.45 10.32 21.21
C ALA A 345 -11.61 8.93 21.84
N ALA A 346 -12.36 8.04 21.19
CA ALA A 346 -12.51 6.65 21.65
C ALA A 346 -11.18 5.89 21.72
N VAL A 347 -10.27 6.12 20.78
CA VAL A 347 -8.92 5.53 20.77
C VAL A 347 -8.09 6.06 21.95
N ASP A 348 -8.14 7.37 22.22
CA ASP A 348 -7.37 7.99 23.31
C ASP A 348 -7.94 7.61 24.69
N GLU A 349 -9.25 7.44 24.81
CA GLU A 349 -9.93 6.98 26.03
C GLU A 349 -9.72 5.48 26.30
N SER A 350 -9.65 4.67 25.24
CA SER A 350 -9.35 3.25 25.34
C SER A 350 -7.89 3.05 25.79
N ARG A 351 -7.60 3.33 27.05
CA ARG A 351 -6.39 2.88 27.76
C ARG A 351 -6.47 1.36 27.89
N ALA A 352 -6.54 0.65 26.76
CA ALA A 352 -6.50 -0.80 26.76
C ALA A 352 -5.21 -1.20 27.48
N GLU A 353 -5.37 -1.88 28.61
CA GLU A 353 -4.23 -2.52 29.28
C GLU A 353 -3.49 -3.33 28.22
N PRO A 354 -2.16 -3.17 28.08
CA PRO A 354 -1.37 -3.88 27.09
C PRO A 354 -1.45 -5.41 27.22
N SER A 355 -2.02 -5.90 28.31
CA SER A 355 -2.05 -7.32 28.71
C SER A 355 -3.18 -8.16 28.13
N ALA A 356 -4.28 -7.57 27.65
CA ALA A 356 -5.35 -8.35 27.02
C ALA A 356 -4.96 -8.65 25.57
N LYS A 357 -4.88 -9.94 25.19
CA LYS A 357 -4.76 -10.35 23.80
C LYS A 357 -5.99 -9.82 23.07
N PRO A 358 -5.81 -9.00 21.99
CA PRO A 358 -6.93 -8.54 21.21
C PRO A 358 -7.64 -9.70 20.52
N ASP A 359 -8.93 -9.59 20.34
CA ASP A 359 -9.71 -10.48 19.48
C ASP A 359 -9.51 -10.04 18.02
N TRP A 360 -8.41 -10.52 17.40
CA TRP A 360 -8.03 -10.15 16.06
C TRP A 360 -8.89 -10.82 15.00
N LEU A 361 -9.40 -10.05 14.08
CA LEU A 361 -9.88 -10.57 12.79
C LEU A 361 -8.68 -10.74 11.85
N TYR A 362 -8.18 -11.97 11.77
CA TYR A 362 -7.07 -12.31 10.88
C TYR A 362 -7.52 -12.41 9.42
N ARG A 363 -6.64 -11.97 8.51
CA ARG A 363 -6.85 -12.14 7.08
C ARG A 363 -7.03 -13.62 6.74
N SER A 364 -8.08 -13.96 5.99
CA SER A 364 -8.26 -15.27 5.36
C SER A 364 -7.62 -15.30 3.96
N ASN A 365 -7.36 -16.49 3.43
CA ASN A 365 -6.97 -16.66 2.03
C ASN A 365 -8.21 -16.95 1.18
N PRO A 366 -8.20 -16.59 -0.12
CA PRO A 366 -9.23 -17.06 -1.05
C PRO A 366 -9.17 -18.58 -1.14
N ALA A 367 -10.33 -19.20 -1.24
CA ALA A 367 -10.47 -20.65 -1.40
C ALA A 367 -9.87 -21.16 -2.71
#